data_e0666074caae773580b020c9ab26dfbe
#
_entry.id   e0666074caae773580b020c9ab26dfbe
#
_cell.length_a   1.000
_cell.length_b   1.000
_cell.length_c   1.000
_cell.angle_alpha   90.00
_cell.angle_beta   90.00
_cell.angle_gamma   90.00
#
_symmetry.space_group_name_H-M   'P 1'
#
loop_
_entity.id
_entity.type
_entity.pdbx_description
1 polymer ?
#
loop_
_entity_poly.entity_id
_entity_poly.type
_entity_poly.pdbx_seq_one_letter_code
_entity_poly.pdbx_strand_id
1 'polypeptide(L)'
;MDAKNSSQRTQLLTSLGKLAKKKLDKSQARLFTQFIASAVHFHPDSEYLGRSEADIFHSLWGLLNFAIDRPLSSGGCQASIRVFNPAIDTDGWSNRHTSIFINQRDMPFLVDSLRIVLNRRDLNIYLSLIHI
;
A
#
# COMPACT_ATOMS: atom_id res chain seq x y z
N MET A 1 20.02 -11.99 -12.45
CA MET A 1 18.68 -12.02 -11.88
C MET A 1 18.22 -10.65 -11.42
N ASP A 2 19.08 -9.88 -10.78
CA ASP A 2 18.72 -8.55 -10.27
C ASP A 2 18.34 -7.54 -11.37
N ALA A 3 18.96 -7.64 -12.55
CA ALA A 3 18.65 -6.76 -13.67
C ALA A 3 17.23 -6.96 -14.22
N LYS A 4 16.71 -8.18 -14.18
CA LYS A 4 15.38 -8.51 -14.68
C LYS A 4 14.30 -7.97 -13.74
N ASN A 5 14.51 -8.11 -12.43
CA ASN A 5 13.59 -7.58 -11.40
C ASN A 5 13.60 -6.06 -11.38
N SER A 6 14.76 -5.45 -11.52
CA SER A 6 14.90 -4.00 -11.62
C SER A 6 14.16 -3.42 -12.83
N SER A 7 14.26 -4.11 -14.00
CA SER A 7 13.53 -3.71 -15.19
C SER A 7 12.02 -3.81 -15.04
N GLN A 8 11.52 -4.89 -14.43
CA GLN A 8 10.10 -5.08 -14.18
C GLN A 8 9.54 -4.01 -13.25
N ARG A 9 10.26 -3.70 -12.17
CA ARG A 9 9.88 -2.63 -11.25
C ARG A 9 9.83 -1.27 -11.92
N THR A 10 10.82 -0.97 -12.75
CA THR A 10 10.85 0.27 -13.51
C THR A 10 9.67 0.36 -14.48
N GLN A 11 9.33 -0.71 -15.16
CA GLN A 11 8.18 -0.78 -16.05
C GLN A 11 6.88 -0.56 -15.29
N LEU A 12 6.75 -1.20 -14.12
CA LEU A 12 5.58 -1.04 -13.26
C LEU A 12 5.42 0.42 -12.81
N LEU A 13 6.49 1.05 -12.34
CA LEU A 13 6.48 2.45 -11.92
C LEU A 13 6.07 3.36 -13.07
N THR A 14 6.60 3.13 -14.26
CA THR A 14 6.25 3.90 -15.45
C THR A 14 4.77 3.75 -15.81
N SER A 15 4.25 2.54 -15.79
CA SER A 15 2.84 2.25 -16.08
C SER A 15 1.91 2.89 -15.07
N LEU A 16 2.24 2.79 -13.78
CA LEU A 16 1.46 3.40 -12.69
C LEU A 16 1.48 4.93 -12.79
N GLY A 17 2.62 5.50 -13.15
CA GLY A 17 2.75 6.94 -13.38
C GLY A 17 1.87 7.43 -14.51
N LYS A 18 1.77 6.68 -15.60
CA LYS A 18 0.88 6.99 -16.73
C LYS A 18 -0.60 6.93 -16.32
N LEU A 19 -0.99 5.92 -15.56
CA LEU A 19 -2.35 5.81 -15.03
C LEU A 19 -2.68 6.98 -14.10
N ALA A 20 -1.74 7.39 -13.28
CA ALA A 20 -1.92 8.53 -12.39
C ALA A 20 -2.19 9.82 -13.17
N LYS A 21 -1.43 10.08 -14.22
CA LYS A 21 -1.64 11.26 -15.08
C LYS A 21 -2.99 11.24 -15.76
N LYS A 22 -3.52 10.05 -16.07
CA LYS A 22 -4.82 9.87 -16.71
C LYS A 22 -5.99 10.04 -15.76
N LYS A 23 -5.86 9.56 -14.53
CA LYS A 23 -6.97 9.42 -13.58
C LYS A 23 -6.97 10.49 -12.49
N LEU A 24 -5.84 11.11 -12.22
CA LEU A 24 -5.65 12.05 -11.12
C LEU A 24 -5.33 13.45 -11.65
N ASP A 25 -5.57 14.47 -10.83
CA ASP A 25 -5.12 15.80 -11.15
C ASP A 25 -3.59 15.90 -11.00
N LYS A 26 -3.02 17.04 -11.39
CA LYS A 26 -1.58 17.26 -11.41
C LYS A 26 -0.92 17.09 -10.04
N SER A 27 -1.53 17.63 -9.00
CA SER A 27 -1.03 17.52 -7.62
C SER A 27 -1.08 16.10 -7.10
N GLN A 28 -2.21 15.44 -7.32
CA GLN A 28 -2.42 14.06 -6.89
C GLN A 28 -1.49 13.10 -7.61
N ALA A 29 -1.33 13.28 -8.93
CA ALA A 29 -0.44 12.45 -9.73
C ALA A 29 1.01 12.59 -9.27
N ARG A 30 1.45 13.80 -8.94
CA ARG A 30 2.79 14.06 -8.44
C ARG A 30 3.02 13.38 -7.08
N LEU A 31 2.07 13.51 -6.16
CA LEU A 31 2.14 12.90 -4.85
C LEU A 31 2.14 11.38 -4.96
N PHE A 32 1.26 10.84 -5.78
CA PHE A 32 1.19 9.40 -6.03
C PHE A 32 2.49 8.85 -6.62
N THR A 33 3.07 9.55 -7.58
CA THR A 33 4.34 9.13 -8.21
C THR A 33 5.47 9.06 -7.18
N GLN A 34 5.55 10.03 -6.27
CA GLN A 34 6.53 10.02 -5.18
C GLN A 34 6.29 8.88 -4.21
N PHE A 35 5.02 8.63 -3.90
CA PHE A 35 4.62 7.56 -2.98
C PHE A 35 4.97 6.17 -3.54
N ILE A 36 4.64 5.88 -4.79
CA ILE A 36 4.88 4.56 -5.37
C ILE A 36 6.37 4.25 -5.53
N ALA A 37 7.21 5.25 -5.70
CA ALA A 37 8.65 5.05 -5.74
C ALA A 37 9.16 4.39 -4.45
N SER A 38 8.66 4.83 -3.30
CA SER A 38 8.97 4.22 -2.01
C SER A 38 8.24 2.89 -1.81
N ALA A 39 6.95 2.84 -2.13
CA ALA A 39 6.13 1.66 -1.90
C ALA A 39 6.65 0.44 -2.67
N VAL A 40 6.93 0.61 -3.95
CA VAL A 40 7.40 -0.50 -4.78
C VAL A 40 8.78 -0.98 -4.34
N HIS A 41 9.60 -0.09 -3.80
CA HIS A 41 10.91 -0.46 -3.28
C HIS A 41 10.82 -1.39 -2.06
N PHE A 42 9.86 -1.17 -1.17
CA PHE A 42 9.71 -1.92 0.07
C PHE A 42 8.83 -3.16 -0.07
N HIS A 43 8.00 -3.24 -1.10
CA HIS A 43 7.14 -4.39 -1.30
C HIS A 43 7.88 -5.51 -2.04
N PRO A 44 7.67 -6.78 -1.65
CA PRO A 44 8.20 -7.89 -2.43
C PRO A 44 7.51 -7.99 -3.78
N ASP A 45 8.21 -8.48 -4.79
CA ASP A 45 7.68 -8.62 -6.14
C ASP A 45 6.42 -9.49 -6.20
N SER A 46 6.29 -10.44 -5.28
CA SER A 46 5.13 -11.33 -5.18
C SER A 46 3.81 -10.57 -4.96
N GLU A 47 3.86 -9.35 -4.39
CA GLU A 47 2.68 -8.52 -4.20
C GLU A 47 2.05 -8.05 -5.52
N TYR A 48 2.84 -8.02 -6.57
CA TYR A 48 2.41 -7.49 -7.88
C TYR A 48 2.19 -8.57 -8.93
N LEU A 49 2.62 -9.81 -8.65
CA LEU A 49 2.49 -10.90 -9.59
C LEU A 49 1.03 -11.27 -9.85
N GLY A 50 0.68 -11.40 -11.12
CA GLY A 50 -0.67 -11.79 -11.53
C GLY A 50 -1.74 -10.75 -11.33
N ARG A 51 -1.37 -9.55 -10.90
CA ARG A 51 -2.32 -8.44 -10.71
C ARG A 51 -2.30 -7.50 -11.91
N SER A 52 -3.45 -6.97 -12.27
CA SER A 52 -3.53 -5.95 -13.33
C SER A 52 -2.96 -4.63 -12.83
N GLU A 53 -2.50 -3.81 -13.76
CA GLU A 53 -2.00 -2.46 -13.43
C GLU A 53 -3.07 -1.61 -12.75
N ALA A 54 -4.31 -1.72 -13.22
CA ALA A 54 -5.45 -1.00 -12.61
C ALA A 54 -5.68 -1.45 -11.16
N ASP A 55 -5.62 -2.75 -10.89
CA ASP A 55 -5.76 -3.30 -9.56
C ASP A 55 -4.67 -2.78 -8.62
N ILE A 56 -3.43 -2.83 -9.05
CA ILE A 56 -2.28 -2.32 -8.29
C ILE A 56 -2.44 -0.81 -8.05
N PHE A 57 -2.79 -0.06 -9.09
CA PHE A 57 -3.00 1.39 -9.00
C PHE A 57 -4.04 1.74 -7.93
N HIS A 58 -5.21 1.11 -7.99
CA HIS A 58 -6.29 1.43 -7.04
C HIS A 58 -5.97 1.02 -5.62
N SER A 59 -5.24 -0.07 -5.42
CA SER A 59 -4.82 -0.50 -4.08
C SER A 59 -3.83 0.49 -3.47
N LEU A 60 -2.85 0.96 -4.22
CA LEU A 60 -1.86 1.92 -3.75
C LEU A 60 -2.46 3.31 -3.58
N TRP A 61 -3.33 3.74 -4.48
CA TRP A 61 -4.05 5.01 -4.36
C TRP A 61 -4.95 5.01 -3.13
N GLY A 62 -5.65 3.90 -2.88
CA GLY A 62 -6.47 3.73 -1.69
C GLY A 62 -5.68 3.82 -0.40
N LEU A 63 -4.51 3.22 -0.36
CA LEU A 63 -3.61 3.28 0.79
C LEU A 63 -3.11 4.71 1.04
N LEU A 64 -2.70 5.41 -0.01
CA LEU A 64 -2.24 6.80 0.09
C LEU A 64 -3.34 7.72 0.58
N ASN A 65 -4.56 7.58 0.04
CA ASN A 65 -5.71 8.37 0.50
C ASN A 65 -6.05 8.11 1.95
N PHE A 66 -5.97 6.87 2.39
CA PHE A 66 -6.16 6.52 3.79
C PHE A 66 -5.17 7.26 4.68
N ALA A 67 -3.91 7.33 4.28
CA ALA A 67 -2.87 8.02 5.03
C ALA A 67 -3.08 9.54 5.05
N ILE A 68 -3.54 10.12 3.93
CA ILE A 68 -3.79 11.56 3.81
C ILE A 68 -5.03 11.98 4.61
N ASP A 69 -6.12 11.24 4.48
CA ASP A 69 -7.41 11.59 5.08
C ASP A 69 -7.40 11.46 6.61
N ARG A 70 -6.42 10.74 7.15
CA ARG A 70 -6.31 10.48 8.57
C ARG A 70 -4.90 10.82 9.06
N PRO A 71 -4.52 12.11 9.02
CA PRO A 71 -3.20 12.51 9.48
C PRO A 71 -3.04 12.24 10.98
N LEU A 72 -1.83 11.88 11.38
CA LEU A 72 -1.51 11.67 12.78
C LEU A 72 -1.58 13.00 13.50
N SER A 73 -2.36 13.06 14.58
CA SER A 73 -2.46 14.28 15.38
C SER A 73 -1.13 14.57 16.09
N SER A 74 -0.79 15.87 16.16
CA SER A 74 0.44 16.34 16.82
C SER A 74 0.34 16.13 18.33
N GLY A 75 0.72 15.01 18.85
CA GLY A 75 0.75 14.71 20.28
C GLY A 75 -0.05 13.49 20.69
N GLY A 76 -0.68 12.80 19.74
CA GLY A 76 -1.42 11.59 20.01
C GLY A 76 -0.70 10.33 19.54
N CYS A 77 -0.84 9.26 20.31
CA CYS A 77 -0.42 7.91 19.92
C CYS A 77 -1.55 7.16 19.21
N GLN A 78 -2.52 7.89 18.64
CA GLN A 78 -3.68 7.25 18.02
C GLN A 78 -3.34 6.75 16.61
N ALA A 79 -3.49 5.45 16.44
CA ALA A 79 -3.42 4.83 15.12
C ALA A 79 -4.73 5.01 14.37
N SER A 80 -4.65 5.21 13.06
CA SER A 80 -5.80 5.08 12.17
C SER A 80 -5.78 3.66 11.61
N ILE A 81 -6.90 2.96 11.72
CA ILE A 81 -7.00 1.56 11.30
C ILE A 81 -8.25 1.38 10.45
N ARG A 82 -8.09 0.70 9.32
CA ARG A 82 -9.21 0.27 8.48
C ARG A 82 -9.07 -1.22 8.20
N VAL A 83 -10.12 -1.97 8.51
CA VAL A 83 -10.21 -3.41 8.20
C VAL A 83 -11.35 -3.59 7.20
N PHE A 84 -11.04 -4.19 6.04
CA PHE A 84 -12.05 -4.30 4.98
C PHE A 84 -11.71 -5.44 4.03
N ASN A 85 -12.72 -5.87 3.29
CA ASN A 85 -12.56 -6.77 2.17
C ASN A 85 -12.64 -5.94 0.89
N PRO A 86 -11.53 -5.73 0.18
CA PRO A 86 -11.54 -4.90 -1.02
C PRO A 86 -12.49 -5.44 -2.08
N ALA A 87 -13.28 -4.54 -2.67
CA ALA A 87 -14.22 -4.87 -3.72
C ALA A 87 -14.10 -3.89 -4.87
N ILE A 88 -14.25 -4.40 -6.10
CA ILE A 88 -14.11 -3.60 -7.32
C ILE A 88 -15.08 -2.41 -7.32
N ASP A 89 -16.31 -2.62 -6.87
CA ASP A 89 -17.35 -1.59 -6.89
C ASP A 89 -17.08 -0.42 -5.96
N THR A 90 -16.48 -0.68 -4.80
CA THR A 90 -16.24 0.35 -3.78
C THR A 90 -14.81 0.84 -3.75
N ASP A 91 -13.84 -0.05 -3.99
CA ASP A 91 -12.42 0.25 -3.83
C ASP A 91 -11.66 0.34 -5.15
N GLY A 92 -12.23 -0.19 -6.22
CA GLY A 92 -11.59 -0.23 -7.53
C GLY A 92 -10.60 -1.39 -7.69
N TRP A 93 -10.44 -2.21 -6.66
CA TRP A 93 -9.57 -3.39 -6.66
C TRP A 93 -10.16 -4.46 -5.75
N SER A 94 -9.69 -5.68 -5.89
CA SER A 94 -10.14 -6.78 -5.06
C SER A 94 -8.98 -7.64 -4.59
N ASN A 95 -9.19 -8.33 -3.49
CA ASN A 95 -8.23 -9.27 -2.93
C ASN A 95 -8.98 -10.46 -2.34
N ARG A 96 -8.34 -11.63 -2.35
CA ARG A 96 -8.86 -12.83 -1.71
C ARG A 96 -8.85 -12.72 -0.19
N HIS A 97 -8.01 -11.86 0.35
CA HIS A 97 -7.78 -11.70 1.78
C HIS A 97 -8.38 -10.40 2.29
N THR A 98 -8.73 -10.41 3.56
CA THR A 98 -9.08 -9.17 4.26
C THR A 98 -7.84 -8.28 4.34
N SER A 99 -8.03 -7.00 4.03
CA SER A 99 -6.96 -6.01 4.10
C SER A 99 -7.08 -5.18 5.37
N ILE A 100 -5.94 -4.89 5.97
CA ILE A 100 -5.84 -4.02 7.14
C ILE A 100 -4.88 -2.89 6.79
N PHE A 101 -5.38 -1.67 6.79
CA PHE A 101 -4.55 -0.48 6.66
C PHE A 101 -4.34 0.12 8.04
N ILE A 102 -3.07 0.39 8.38
CA ILE A 102 -2.71 1.01 9.65
C ILE A 102 -1.80 2.19 9.35
N ASN A 103 -2.20 3.36 9.82
CA ASN A 103 -1.37 4.56 9.79
C ASN A 103 -1.05 4.96 11.23
N GLN A 104 0.22 4.87 11.60
CA GLN A 104 0.68 5.13 12.95
C GLN A 104 2.11 5.65 12.90
N ARG A 105 2.49 6.43 13.91
CA ARG A 105 3.88 6.83 14.10
C ARG A 105 4.75 5.61 14.30
N ASP A 106 5.97 5.66 13.77
CA ASP A 106 6.93 4.59 13.94
C ASP A 106 7.23 4.38 15.43
N MET A 107 7.14 3.13 15.86
CA MET A 107 7.38 2.71 17.23
C MET A 107 8.21 1.44 17.23
N PRO A 108 9.12 1.26 18.21
CA PRO A 108 9.82 -0.02 18.37
C PRO A 108 8.82 -1.18 18.50
N PHE A 109 9.14 -2.30 17.88
CA PHE A 109 8.39 -3.56 17.96
C PHE A 109 6.94 -3.51 17.44
N LEU A 110 6.55 -2.49 16.70
CA LEU A 110 5.18 -2.37 16.16
C LEU A 110 4.80 -3.57 15.29
N VAL A 111 5.64 -3.93 14.34
CA VAL A 111 5.41 -5.05 13.42
C VAL A 111 5.40 -6.37 14.19
N ASP A 112 6.34 -6.55 15.11
CA ASP A 112 6.43 -7.77 15.92
C ASP A 112 5.20 -7.94 16.80
N SER A 113 4.71 -6.85 17.41
CA SER A 113 3.51 -6.87 18.24
C SER A 113 2.26 -7.24 17.45
N LEU A 114 2.11 -6.70 16.23
CA LEU A 114 1.01 -7.04 15.34
C LEU A 114 1.05 -8.52 14.95
N ARG A 115 2.22 -9.03 14.60
CA ARG A 115 2.40 -10.44 14.25
C ARG A 115 2.03 -11.37 15.41
N ILE A 116 2.44 -11.03 16.62
CA ILE A 116 2.13 -11.81 17.83
C ILE A 116 0.62 -11.89 18.05
N VAL A 117 -0.07 -10.74 17.98
CA VAL A 117 -1.51 -10.68 18.20
C VAL A 117 -2.28 -11.48 17.15
N LEU A 118 -1.93 -11.33 15.89
CA LEU A 118 -2.61 -12.01 14.79
C LEU A 118 -2.29 -13.52 14.78
N ASN A 119 -1.06 -13.91 15.08
CA ASN A 119 -0.67 -15.32 15.17
C ASN A 119 -1.38 -16.05 16.31
N ARG A 120 -1.64 -15.37 17.44
CA ARG A 120 -2.41 -15.95 18.54
C ARG A 120 -3.84 -16.30 18.15
N ARG A 121 -4.35 -15.69 17.09
CA ARG A 121 -5.70 -15.93 16.56
C ARG A 121 -5.69 -16.83 15.33
N ASP A 122 -4.59 -17.53 15.09
CA ASP A 122 -4.41 -18.44 13.95
C ASP A 122 -4.64 -17.77 12.59
N LEU A 123 -4.30 -16.48 12.48
CA LEU A 123 -4.43 -15.73 11.24
C LEU A 123 -3.11 -15.72 10.48
N ASN A 124 -3.16 -16.07 9.20
CA ASN A 124 -2.02 -15.96 8.31
C ASN A 124 -1.85 -14.51 7.89
N ILE A 125 -0.61 -14.03 7.96
CA ILE A 125 -0.30 -12.62 7.70
C ILE A 125 0.53 -12.49 6.43
N TYR A 126 0.06 -11.64 5.52
CA TYR A 126 0.81 -11.17 4.36
C TYR A 126 1.08 -9.68 4.59
N LEU A 127 2.28 -9.36 5.04
CA LEU A 127 2.60 -8.02 5.54
C LEU A 127 3.36 -7.19 4.52
N SER A 128 2.88 -5.98 4.30
CA SER A 128 3.60 -4.95 3.55
C SER A 128 3.80 -3.74 4.45
N LEU A 129 5.02 -3.22 4.51
CA LEU A 129 5.38 -2.07 5.32
C LEU A 129 5.91 -0.95 4.44
N ILE A 130 5.39 0.26 4.66
CA ILE A 130 5.82 1.44 3.94
C ILE A 130 6.23 2.51 4.95
N HIS A 131 7.46 2.98 4.86
CA HIS A 131 7.94 4.14 5.59
C HIS A 131 7.80 5.38 4.72
N ILE A 132 7.13 6.37 5.24
CA ILE A 132 6.94 7.65 4.56
C ILE A 132 7.70 8.75 5.29
#